data_1c6b853cc6a9e0f21e72fb9850bd04e8
#
_entry.id   1c6b853cc6a9e0f21e72fb9850bd04e8
#
_cell.length_a   1.000
_cell.length_b   1.000
_cell.length_c   1.000
_cell.angle_alpha   90.00
_cell.angle_beta   90.00
_cell.angle_gamma   90.00
#
_symmetry.space_group_name_H-M   'P 1'
#
loop_
_entity.id
_entity.type
_entity.pdbx_description
1 polymer ?
#
loop_
_entity_poly.entity_id
_entity_poly.type
_entity_poly.pdbx_seq_one_letter_code
_entity_poly.pdbx_strand_id
1 'polypeptide(L)'
;MANCFFTSDEHYGHANIIQFCHRPFESLEDQTEQLIERHNFKVGTKDVTYHLGDMFWRRVSIPEANSIMDRLNGKHYLILGNHDEVANRIAGRFEWVRETSLVQTPTRVWLSHYAQRVWPESHRGSWHVYGHTHNVLPDYRYSTDVGVDAKNYFPVSYDELGTHMAAKGTLPPDEVQADMLKSVWLKEGN
;
A
#
# COMPACT_ATOMS: atom_id res chain seq x y z
N MET A 1 16.34 -2.20 -14.80
CA MET A 1 16.20 -2.53 -13.35
C MET A 1 14.75 -2.84 -13.12
N ALA A 2 14.39 -3.67 -12.14
CA ALA A 2 13.00 -3.91 -11.79
C ALA A 2 12.42 -2.63 -11.13
N ASN A 3 11.21 -2.24 -11.53
CA ASN A 3 10.49 -1.14 -10.91
C ASN A 3 9.76 -1.63 -9.66
N CYS A 4 9.45 -0.69 -8.76
CA CYS A 4 8.74 -0.96 -7.52
C CYS A 4 7.38 -0.27 -7.54
N PHE A 5 6.32 -1.00 -7.20
CA PHE A 5 4.95 -0.51 -7.17
C PHE A 5 4.30 -0.80 -5.82
N PHE A 6 3.29 0.02 -5.48
CA PHE A 6 2.50 -0.08 -4.25
C PHE A 6 1.01 -0.04 -4.62
N THR A 7 0.21 -0.85 -3.96
CA THR A 7 -1.24 -0.90 -4.09
C THR A 7 -1.87 -1.46 -2.83
N SER A 8 -3.15 -1.34 -2.65
CA SER A 8 -3.92 -1.88 -1.53
C SER A 8 -5.40 -1.96 -1.85
N ASP A 9 -6.14 -2.71 -1.06
CA ASP A 9 -7.61 -2.73 -1.05
C ASP A 9 -8.24 -3.12 -2.38
N GLU A 10 -7.61 -4.03 -3.13
CA GLU A 10 -8.17 -4.58 -4.36
C GLU A 10 -9.51 -5.24 -4.10
N HIS A 11 -9.66 -5.94 -2.97
CA HIS A 11 -10.87 -6.62 -2.55
C HIS A 11 -11.43 -7.56 -3.61
N TYR A 12 -10.57 -8.35 -4.27
CA TYR A 12 -11.01 -9.39 -5.19
C TYR A 12 -12.06 -10.29 -4.54
N GLY A 13 -13.17 -10.51 -5.24
CA GLY A 13 -14.27 -11.32 -4.74
C GLY A 13 -15.27 -10.62 -3.79
N HIS A 14 -15.13 -9.30 -3.57
CA HIS A 14 -16.01 -8.52 -2.68
C HIS A 14 -17.01 -7.68 -3.48
N ALA A 15 -18.16 -8.24 -3.85
CA ALA A 15 -19.15 -7.51 -4.67
C ALA A 15 -19.66 -6.22 -4.01
N ASN A 16 -19.86 -6.22 -2.69
CA ASN A 16 -20.43 -5.05 -2.01
C ASN A 16 -19.47 -3.85 -1.95
N ILE A 17 -18.13 -4.06 -2.13
CA ILE A 17 -17.17 -2.95 -2.13
C ILE A 17 -17.44 -1.97 -3.26
N ILE A 18 -17.98 -2.44 -4.38
CA ILE A 18 -18.36 -1.61 -5.53
C ILE A 18 -19.34 -0.51 -5.09
N GLN A 19 -20.35 -0.88 -4.33
CA GLN A 19 -21.33 0.07 -3.80
C GLN A 19 -20.77 0.90 -2.63
N PHE A 20 -20.05 0.29 -1.70
CA PHE A 20 -19.54 0.96 -0.51
C PHE A 20 -18.54 2.07 -0.84
N CYS A 21 -17.69 1.84 -1.85
CA CYS A 21 -16.67 2.78 -2.29
C CYS A 21 -17.03 3.51 -3.59
N HIS A 22 -18.29 3.37 -4.08
CA HIS A 22 -18.77 3.97 -5.33
C HIS A 22 -17.83 3.70 -6.50
N ARG A 23 -17.31 2.45 -6.60
CA ARG A 23 -16.40 2.04 -7.67
C ARG A 23 -17.13 2.04 -9.03
N PRO A 24 -16.46 2.45 -10.13
CA PRO A 24 -17.09 2.57 -11.44
C PRO A 24 -17.12 1.23 -12.21
N PHE A 25 -17.40 0.13 -11.50
CA PHE A 25 -17.45 -1.21 -12.09
C PHE A 25 -18.91 -1.70 -12.16
N GLU A 26 -19.26 -2.37 -13.25
CA GLU A 26 -20.62 -2.86 -13.49
C GLU A 26 -20.92 -4.13 -12.69
N SER A 27 -19.91 -4.96 -12.45
CA SER A 27 -20.02 -6.22 -11.73
C SER A 27 -18.72 -6.58 -11.02
N LEU A 28 -18.77 -7.64 -10.22
CA LEU A 28 -17.57 -8.20 -9.57
C LEU A 28 -16.56 -8.74 -10.60
N GLU A 29 -17.05 -9.36 -11.64
CA GLU A 29 -16.24 -9.85 -12.76
C GLU A 29 -15.55 -8.70 -13.48
N ASP A 30 -16.31 -7.64 -13.80
CA ASP A 30 -15.78 -6.42 -14.42
C ASP A 30 -14.70 -5.77 -13.53
N GLN A 31 -14.95 -5.64 -12.22
CA GLN A 31 -13.95 -5.15 -11.27
C GLN A 31 -12.66 -6.00 -11.33
N THR A 32 -12.80 -7.31 -11.30
CA THR A 32 -11.67 -8.24 -11.30
C THR A 32 -10.85 -8.09 -12.59
N GLU A 33 -11.50 -8.08 -13.74
CA GLU A 33 -10.83 -7.93 -15.03
C GLU A 33 -10.12 -6.59 -15.15
N GLN A 34 -10.79 -5.50 -14.81
CA GLN A 34 -10.21 -4.15 -14.90
C GLN A 34 -9.05 -3.95 -13.92
N LEU A 35 -9.11 -4.49 -12.70
CA LEU A 35 -8.00 -4.39 -11.75
C LEU A 35 -6.77 -5.17 -12.25
N ILE A 36 -6.95 -6.36 -12.80
CA ILE A 36 -5.86 -7.16 -13.39
C ILE A 36 -5.27 -6.43 -14.62
N GLU A 37 -6.12 -5.92 -15.52
CA GLU A 37 -5.68 -5.19 -16.70
C GLU A 37 -4.85 -3.96 -16.32
N ARG A 38 -5.33 -3.14 -15.38
CA ARG A 38 -4.66 -1.93 -14.92
C ARG A 38 -3.36 -2.24 -14.17
N HIS A 39 -3.33 -3.32 -13.39
CA HIS A 39 -2.10 -3.80 -12.78
C HIS A 39 -1.07 -4.14 -13.87
N ASN A 40 -1.43 -5.00 -14.82
CA ASN A 40 -0.55 -5.48 -15.86
C ASN A 40 -0.16 -4.39 -16.88
N PHE A 41 -0.95 -3.34 -17.03
CA PHE A 41 -0.61 -2.18 -17.84
C PHE A 41 0.62 -1.44 -17.29
N LYS A 42 0.76 -1.37 -15.97
CA LYS A 42 1.90 -0.69 -15.31
C LYS A 42 3.03 -1.62 -14.91
N VAL A 43 2.71 -2.81 -14.44
CA VAL A 43 3.65 -3.76 -13.84
C VAL A 43 4.11 -4.77 -14.87
N GLY A 44 5.40 -4.80 -15.14
CA GLY A 44 6.02 -5.80 -16.01
C GLY A 44 6.39 -7.08 -15.24
N THR A 45 6.69 -8.15 -15.97
CA THR A 45 6.98 -9.49 -15.40
C THR A 45 8.22 -9.54 -14.48
N LYS A 46 9.10 -8.54 -14.55
CA LYS A 46 10.31 -8.45 -13.70
C LYS A 46 10.17 -7.46 -12.56
N ASP A 47 9.07 -6.71 -12.53
CA ASP A 47 8.82 -5.69 -11.53
C ASP A 47 8.34 -6.29 -10.21
N VAL A 48 8.28 -5.48 -9.16
CA VAL A 48 7.81 -5.90 -7.85
C VAL A 48 6.63 -5.05 -7.40
N THR A 49 5.62 -5.68 -6.79
CA THR A 49 4.46 -4.99 -6.23
C THR A 49 4.30 -5.34 -4.75
N TYR A 50 4.18 -4.31 -3.94
CA TYR A 50 3.80 -4.40 -2.54
C TYR A 50 2.30 -4.16 -2.40
N HIS A 51 1.54 -5.19 -2.03
CA HIS A 51 0.13 -5.10 -1.67
C HIS A 51 0.05 -4.77 -0.17
N LEU A 52 -0.64 -3.72 0.18
CA LEU A 52 -0.72 -3.24 1.55
C LEU A 52 -2.01 -3.67 2.27
N GLY A 53 -2.46 -4.86 1.95
CA GLY A 53 -3.56 -5.53 2.62
C GLY A 53 -4.89 -5.44 1.88
N ASP A 54 -5.81 -6.24 2.35
CA ASP A 54 -7.16 -6.38 1.82
C ASP A 54 -7.21 -6.73 0.33
N MET A 55 -6.29 -7.62 -0.09
CA MET A 55 -6.21 -8.05 -1.48
C MET A 55 -7.41 -8.93 -1.86
N PHE A 56 -7.77 -9.90 -1.00
CA PHE A 56 -8.86 -10.84 -1.27
C PHE A 56 -9.94 -10.77 -0.21
N TRP A 57 -11.19 -10.84 -0.66
CA TRP A 57 -12.30 -11.03 0.26
C TRP A 57 -12.26 -12.43 0.89
N ARG A 58 -12.59 -12.54 2.17
CA ARG A 58 -12.53 -13.79 2.97
C ARG A 58 -13.34 -14.97 2.40
N ARG A 59 -14.27 -14.72 1.46
CA ARG A 59 -15.11 -15.77 0.83
C ARG A 59 -14.57 -16.25 -0.51
N VAL A 60 -13.49 -15.66 -1.01
CA VAL A 60 -12.83 -16.13 -2.25
C VAL A 60 -12.26 -17.52 -2.00
N SER A 61 -12.47 -18.43 -2.95
CA SER A 61 -11.90 -19.76 -2.88
C SER A 61 -10.39 -19.73 -3.17
N ILE A 62 -9.64 -20.71 -2.63
CA ILE A 62 -8.21 -20.82 -2.90
C ILE A 62 -7.89 -21.00 -4.40
N PRO A 63 -8.63 -21.83 -5.17
CA PRO A 63 -8.44 -21.92 -6.62
C PRO A 63 -8.66 -20.58 -7.34
N GLU A 64 -9.69 -19.82 -6.97
CA GLU A 64 -9.97 -18.52 -7.55
C GLU A 64 -8.87 -17.50 -7.23
N ALA A 65 -8.43 -17.42 -5.97
CA ALA A 65 -7.32 -16.56 -5.58
C ALA A 65 -6.02 -16.91 -6.35
N ASN A 66 -5.71 -18.19 -6.49
CA ASN A 66 -4.57 -18.63 -7.30
C ASN A 66 -4.73 -18.26 -8.77
N SER A 67 -5.92 -18.40 -9.35
CA SER A 67 -6.19 -18.02 -10.73
C SER A 67 -5.97 -16.52 -10.97
N ILE A 68 -6.33 -15.66 -10.01
CA ILE A 68 -6.06 -14.23 -10.08
C ILE A 68 -4.54 -13.99 -10.00
N MET A 69 -3.85 -14.61 -9.04
CA MET A 69 -2.40 -14.46 -8.89
C MET A 69 -1.62 -14.92 -10.14
N ASP A 70 -2.09 -15.97 -10.84
CA ASP A 70 -1.47 -16.46 -12.08
C ASP A 70 -1.55 -15.44 -13.23
N ARG A 71 -2.47 -14.50 -13.17
CA ARG A 71 -2.73 -13.49 -14.17
C ARG A 71 -2.01 -12.16 -13.90
N LEU A 72 -1.58 -11.92 -12.67
CA LEU A 72 -0.89 -10.69 -12.28
C LEU A 72 0.60 -10.77 -12.64
N ASN A 73 1.11 -9.73 -13.32
CA ASN A 73 2.52 -9.61 -13.65
C ASN A 73 3.36 -9.24 -12.42
N GLY A 74 4.59 -9.74 -12.39
CA GLY A 74 5.62 -9.33 -11.45
C GLY A 74 5.78 -10.28 -10.26
N LYS A 75 6.53 -9.81 -9.27
CA LYS A 75 6.72 -10.46 -7.98
C LYS A 75 5.89 -9.74 -6.94
N HIS A 76 5.22 -10.47 -6.09
CA HIS A 76 4.26 -9.94 -5.14
C HIS A 76 4.76 -10.06 -3.70
N TYR A 77 4.54 -9.03 -2.93
CA TYR A 77 4.81 -8.93 -1.49
C TYR A 77 3.54 -8.48 -0.79
N LEU A 78 3.22 -9.03 0.38
CA LEU A 78 1.98 -8.72 1.07
C LEU A 78 2.23 -8.19 2.48
N ILE A 79 1.63 -7.05 2.76
CA ILE A 79 1.32 -6.60 4.12
C ILE A 79 -0.12 -7.06 4.42
N LEU A 80 -0.35 -7.67 5.57
CA LEU A 80 -1.66 -8.17 5.94
C LEU A 80 -2.62 -7.04 6.31
N GLY A 81 -3.79 -7.05 5.70
CA GLY A 81 -4.96 -6.29 6.09
C GLY A 81 -5.92 -7.11 6.96
N ASN A 82 -7.06 -6.52 7.29
CA ASN A 82 -8.06 -7.17 8.15
C ASN A 82 -8.93 -8.21 7.43
N HIS A 83 -8.84 -8.31 6.09
CA HIS A 83 -9.59 -9.29 5.29
C HIS A 83 -8.72 -10.37 4.65
N ASP A 84 -7.41 -10.40 4.90
CA ASP A 84 -6.43 -11.25 4.20
C ASP A 84 -6.32 -12.69 4.69
N GLU A 85 -7.37 -13.27 5.23
CA GLU A 85 -7.40 -14.69 5.61
C GLU A 85 -7.08 -15.62 4.43
N VAL A 86 -7.61 -15.31 3.24
CA VAL A 86 -7.38 -16.08 1.99
C VAL A 86 -5.95 -15.87 1.51
N ALA A 87 -5.47 -14.61 1.45
CA ALA A 87 -4.11 -14.29 1.03
C ALA A 87 -3.08 -14.98 1.93
N ASN A 88 -3.31 -15.03 3.24
CA ASN A 88 -2.44 -15.74 4.18
C ASN A 88 -2.43 -17.26 3.92
N ARG A 89 -3.56 -17.86 3.50
CA ARG A 89 -3.62 -19.30 3.13
C ARG A 89 -2.87 -19.64 1.84
N ILE A 90 -2.65 -18.66 0.96
CA ILE A 90 -1.83 -18.78 -0.25
C ILE A 90 -0.48 -18.04 -0.12
N ALA A 91 0.05 -17.93 1.10
CA ALA A 91 1.28 -17.18 1.40
C ALA A 91 2.47 -17.56 0.51
N GLY A 92 2.52 -18.80 0.01
CA GLY A 92 3.54 -19.25 -0.94
C GLY A 92 3.50 -18.58 -2.33
N ARG A 93 2.48 -17.78 -2.64
CA ARG A 93 2.38 -16.96 -3.86
C ARG A 93 3.08 -15.61 -3.72
N PHE A 94 3.48 -15.24 -2.52
CA PHE A 94 4.17 -13.99 -2.21
C PHE A 94 5.64 -14.28 -1.87
N GLU A 95 6.55 -13.38 -2.23
CA GLU A 95 7.96 -13.43 -1.83
C GLU A 95 8.09 -13.37 -0.29
N TRP A 96 7.18 -12.65 0.37
CA TRP A 96 6.92 -12.70 1.81
C TRP A 96 5.53 -12.12 2.14
N VAL A 97 5.04 -12.50 3.33
CA VAL A 97 3.84 -11.96 3.97
C VAL A 97 4.23 -11.41 5.34
N ARG A 98 3.84 -10.17 5.67
CA ARG A 98 4.19 -9.49 6.92
C ARG A 98 3.04 -8.59 7.39
N GLU A 99 3.05 -8.19 8.66
CA GLU A 99 2.12 -7.18 9.19
C GLU A 99 2.58 -5.76 8.82
N THR A 100 3.89 -5.51 8.84
CA THR A 100 4.51 -4.24 8.46
C THR A 100 5.91 -4.48 7.89
N SER A 101 6.44 -3.52 7.13
CA SER A 101 7.82 -3.62 6.64
C SER A 101 8.42 -2.25 6.32
N LEU A 102 9.73 -2.09 6.54
CA LEU A 102 10.50 -0.95 6.05
C LEU A 102 11.29 -1.38 4.80
N VAL A 103 10.89 -0.87 3.64
CA VAL A 103 11.52 -1.20 2.36
C VAL A 103 12.72 -0.30 2.09
N GLN A 104 13.83 -0.91 1.66
CA GLN A 104 15.08 -0.22 1.34
C GLN A 104 15.06 0.25 -0.12
N THR A 105 14.44 1.37 -0.35
CA THR A 105 14.47 2.16 -1.59
C THR A 105 15.37 3.38 -1.40
N PRO A 106 15.69 4.19 -2.42
CA PRO A 106 16.50 5.40 -2.21
C PRO A 106 15.99 6.28 -1.07
N THR A 107 14.69 6.58 -1.02
CA THR A 107 14.02 7.03 0.21
C THR A 107 13.27 5.84 0.80
N ARG A 108 13.54 5.49 2.06
CA ARG A 108 12.91 4.34 2.71
C ARG A 108 11.40 4.52 2.79
N VAL A 109 10.66 3.42 2.57
CA VAL A 109 9.19 3.41 2.60
C VAL A 109 8.72 2.44 3.68
N TRP A 110 7.99 2.97 4.66
CA TRP A 110 7.29 2.18 5.66
C TRP A 110 5.95 1.72 5.09
N LEU A 111 5.71 0.43 5.17
CA LEU A 111 4.50 -0.23 4.69
C LEU A 111 3.67 -0.71 5.87
N SER A 112 2.41 -0.34 5.91
CA SER A 112 1.40 -0.90 6.82
C SER A 112 0.02 -0.82 6.17
N HIS A 113 -0.91 -1.67 6.59
CA HIS A 113 -2.28 -1.60 6.10
C HIS A 113 -3.00 -0.35 6.64
N TYR A 114 -2.79 -0.04 7.91
CA TYR A 114 -3.43 1.11 8.56
C TYR A 114 -2.58 2.37 8.49
N ALA A 115 -3.23 3.52 8.35
CA ALA A 115 -2.60 4.82 8.46
C ALA A 115 -1.97 5.04 9.85
N GLN A 116 -0.75 5.56 9.87
CA GLN A 116 -0.04 5.85 11.12
C GLN A 116 0.29 7.34 11.21
N ARG A 117 0.18 7.90 12.41
CA ARG A 117 0.58 9.27 12.68
C ARG A 117 2.11 9.43 12.83
N VAL A 118 2.77 8.37 13.30
CA VAL A 118 4.24 8.28 13.44
C VAL A 118 4.66 6.89 12.96
N TRP A 119 5.73 6.81 12.18
CA TRP A 119 6.26 5.57 11.62
C TRP A 119 7.80 5.56 11.69
N PRO A 120 8.46 4.41 11.51
CA PRO A 120 9.91 4.31 11.55
C PRO A 120 10.61 5.31 10.63
N GLU A 121 11.55 6.04 11.18
CA GLU A 121 12.38 7.03 10.49
C GLU A 121 11.61 8.22 9.87
N SER A 122 10.36 8.47 10.27
CA SER A 122 9.56 9.63 9.81
C SER A 122 10.32 10.96 9.96
N HIS A 123 11.12 11.09 11.02
CA HIS A 123 12.00 12.22 11.29
C HIS A 123 13.18 12.37 10.33
N ARG A 124 13.53 11.32 9.63
CA ARG A 124 14.60 11.31 8.62
C ARG A 124 14.03 11.40 7.20
N GLY A 125 12.73 11.67 7.08
CA GLY A 125 12.07 11.83 5.79
C GLY A 125 11.67 10.51 5.12
N SER A 126 11.62 9.37 5.85
CA SER A 126 11.02 8.15 5.31
C SER A 126 9.57 8.39 4.94
N TRP A 127 9.12 7.73 3.89
CA TRP A 127 7.72 7.77 3.47
C TRP A 127 6.92 6.69 4.16
N HIS A 128 5.63 6.91 4.28
CA HIS A 128 4.67 5.91 4.74
C HIS A 128 3.57 5.76 3.70
N VAL A 129 3.28 4.53 3.33
CA VAL A 129 2.16 4.18 2.45
C VAL A 129 1.26 3.17 3.14
N TYR A 130 -0.04 3.33 2.93
CA TYR A 130 -1.07 2.56 3.61
C TYR A 130 -2.29 2.34 2.71
N GLY A 131 -3.24 1.55 3.16
CA GLY A 131 -4.55 1.32 2.58
C GLY A 131 -5.68 1.52 3.59
N HIS A 132 -6.65 0.61 3.58
CA HIS A 132 -7.78 0.54 4.53
C HIS A 132 -8.77 1.70 4.45
N THR A 133 -8.34 2.90 4.12
CA THR A 133 -9.18 4.10 4.26
C THR A 133 -9.98 4.43 3.01
N HIS A 134 -9.78 3.70 1.91
CA HIS A 134 -10.51 3.90 0.65
C HIS A 134 -10.59 5.38 0.23
N ASN A 135 -9.48 6.09 0.33
CA ASN A 135 -9.38 7.52 -0.01
C ASN A 135 -10.21 8.48 0.87
N VAL A 136 -10.69 8.04 2.04
CA VAL A 136 -11.46 8.92 2.95
C VAL A 136 -10.54 9.76 3.83
N LEU A 137 -9.37 9.22 4.18
CA LEU A 137 -8.41 9.93 5.03
C LEU A 137 -7.50 10.82 4.19
N PRO A 138 -7.36 12.11 4.52
CA PRO A 138 -6.42 12.98 3.83
C PRO A 138 -4.97 12.62 4.13
N ASP A 139 -4.10 12.94 3.21
CA ASP A 139 -2.65 12.79 3.39
C ASP A 139 -2.16 13.49 4.66
N TYR A 140 -1.21 12.86 5.34
CA TYR A 140 -0.56 13.44 6.50
C TYR A 140 0.96 13.37 6.33
N ARG A 141 1.62 14.54 6.21
CA ARG A 141 3.07 14.63 6.03
C ARG A 141 3.54 13.78 4.83
N TYR A 142 4.60 12.96 4.98
CA TYR A 142 5.06 12.00 3.97
C TYR A 142 4.32 10.65 4.05
N SER A 143 3.04 10.69 4.37
CA SER A 143 2.15 9.54 4.44
C SER A 143 0.98 9.71 3.46
N THR A 144 0.65 8.66 2.70
CA THR A 144 -0.42 8.68 1.69
C THR A 144 -1.08 7.31 1.53
N ASP A 145 -2.38 7.34 1.22
CA ASP A 145 -3.13 6.16 0.81
C ASP A 145 -2.73 5.74 -0.61
N VAL A 146 -2.37 4.46 -0.79
CA VAL A 146 -2.05 3.85 -2.10
C VAL A 146 -3.09 2.81 -2.52
N GLY A 147 -4.21 2.74 -1.80
CA GLY A 147 -5.34 1.90 -2.16
C GLY A 147 -5.89 2.23 -3.54
N VAL A 148 -6.48 1.24 -4.18
CA VAL A 148 -7.00 1.36 -5.55
C VAL A 148 -8.01 2.50 -5.68
N ASP A 149 -8.84 2.75 -4.67
CA ASP A 149 -9.83 3.82 -4.65
C ASP A 149 -9.19 5.23 -4.63
N ALA A 150 -7.96 5.35 -4.09
CA ALA A 150 -7.20 6.60 -4.06
C ALA A 150 -6.37 6.85 -5.33
N LYS A 151 -6.17 5.84 -6.18
CA LYS A 151 -5.20 5.85 -7.28
C LYS A 151 -5.81 5.44 -8.62
N ASN A 152 -7.09 5.73 -8.84
CA ASN A 152 -7.81 5.41 -10.08
C ASN A 152 -7.66 3.94 -10.50
N TYR A 153 -7.59 3.05 -9.51
CA TYR A 153 -7.46 1.58 -9.66
C TYR A 153 -6.16 1.12 -10.33
N PHE A 154 -5.09 1.93 -10.30
CA PHE A 154 -3.76 1.58 -10.77
C PHE A 154 -2.77 1.45 -9.60
N PRO A 155 -1.81 0.51 -9.66
CA PRO A 155 -0.65 0.53 -8.78
C PRO A 155 0.17 1.82 -8.95
N VAL A 156 0.73 2.32 -7.86
CA VAL A 156 1.58 3.52 -7.84
C VAL A 156 3.05 3.10 -7.91
N SER A 157 3.78 3.59 -8.90
CA SER A 157 5.22 3.37 -8.97
C SER A 157 5.97 4.17 -7.90
N TYR A 158 7.18 3.72 -7.56
CA TYR A 158 8.07 4.45 -6.65
C TYR A 158 8.35 5.88 -7.14
N ASP A 159 8.50 6.09 -8.44
CA ASP A 159 8.76 7.41 -9.03
C ASP A 159 7.53 8.34 -8.94
N GLU A 160 6.33 7.81 -9.20
CA GLU A 160 5.08 8.56 -9.00
C GLU A 160 4.88 8.93 -7.53
N LEU A 161 5.17 7.99 -6.61
CA LEU A 161 5.15 8.25 -5.18
C LEU A 161 6.15 9.33 -4.81
N GLY A 162 7.36 9.29 -5.36
CA GLY A 162 8.40 10.30 -5.17
C GLY A 162 7.95 11.69 -5.62
N THR A 163 7.34 11.78 -6.78
CA THR A 163 6.76 13.03 -7.29
C THR A 163 5.67 13.57 -6.36
N HIS A 164 4.79 12.70 -5.90
CA HIS A 164 3.72 13.05 -4.95
C HIS A 164 4.29 13.55 -3.62
N MET A 165 5.30 12.89 -3.06
CA MET A 165 5.93 13.30 -1.80
C MET A 165 6.72 14.60 -1.95
N ALA A 166 7.40 14.80 -3.08
CA ALA A 166 8.14 16.04 -3.35
C ALA A 166 7.22 17.26 -3.45
N ALA A 167 6.00 17.09 -3.98
CA ALA A 167 5.01 18.16 -4.06
C ALA A 167 4.55 18.69 -2.68
N LYS A 168 4.75 17.92 -1.62
CA LYS A 168 4.45 18.35 -0.23
C LYS A 168 5.50 19.31 0.36
N GLY A 169 6.63 19.49 -0.32
CA GLY A 169 7.73 20.34 0.14
C GLY A 169 8.46 19.80 1.37
N THR A 170 9.29 20.66 1.98
CA THR A 170 10.00 20.31 3.23
C THR A 170 9.04 20.44 4.41
N LEU A 171 8.78 19.33 5.08
CA LEU A 171 7.90 19.28 6.24
C LEU A 171 8.71 19.43 7.54
N PRO A 172 8.17 20.13 8.56
CA PRO A 172 8.80 20.20 9.86
C PRO A 172 8.91 18.81 10.51
N PRO A 173 9.81 18.58 11.48
CA PRO A 173 9.84 17.35 12.26
C PRO A 173 8.47 17.01 12.83
N ASP A 174 8.15 15.72 12.99
CA ASP A 174 6.89 15.35 13.63
C ASP A 174 6.86 15.79 15.11
N GLU A 175 5.64 15.96 15.65
CA GLU A 175 5.43 16.53 16.98
C GLU A 175 6.12 15.75 18.09
N VAL A 176 6.15 14.40 17.99
CA VAL A 176 6.79 13.53 18.96
C VAL A 176 8.29 13.74 18.99
N GLN A 177 8.91 13.98 17.83
CA GLN A 177 10.35 14.21 17.74
C GLN A 177 10.76 15.62 18.08
N ALA A 178 9.92 16.60 17.75
CA ALA A 178 10.16 17.98 18.21
C ALA A 178 10.25 18.02 19.75
N ASP A 179 9.40 17.25 20.44
CA ASP A 179 9.44 17.17 21.90
C ASP A 179 10.59 16.32 22.43
N MET A 180 10.95 15.22 21.76
CA MET A 180 12.14 14.42 22.10
C MET A 180 13.43 15.22 21.89
N LEU A 181 13.56 15.96 20.80
CA LEU A 181 14.71 16.83 20.54
C LEU A 181 14.80 17.94 21.59
N LYS A 182 13.70 18.58 21.95
CA LYS A 182 13.68 19.56 23.05
C LYS A 182 14.14 18.96 24.37
N SER A 183 13.72 17.73 24.69
CA SER A 183 14.08 17.06 25.93
C SER A 183 15.56 16.65 26.01
N VAL A 184 16.18 16.36 24.86
CA VAL A 184 17.63 16.07 24.77
C VAL A 184 18.44 17.35 24.96
N TRP A 185 18.08 18.43 24.28
CA TRP A 185 18.77 19.74 24.39
C TRP A 185 18.70 20.33 25.81
N LEU A 186 17.57 20.12 26.52
CA LEU A 186 17.42 20.55 27.92
C LEU A 186 18.29 19.74 28.91
N LYS A 187 18.76 18.54 28.52
CA LYS A 187 19.64 17.71 29.36
C LYS A 187 21.13 17.97 29.13
N GLU A 188 21.50 18.50 27.97
CA GLU A 188 22.89 18.82 27.62
C GLU A 188 23.27 20.28 28.00
N GLY A 189 22.34 21.09 28.46
CA GLY A 189 22.50 22.49 28.83
C GLY A 189 22.64 22.80 30.32
N ASN A 190 22.96 21.77 31.19
CA ASN A 190 23.26 21.97 32.59
C ASN A 190 24.63 21.38 32.93
#